data_432bc3d0cc6105205dd6ec859708f6bf
#
_entry.id   432bc3d0cc6105205dd6ec859708f6bf
#
_cell.length_a   1.000
_cell.length_b   1.000
_cell.length_c   1.000
_cell.angle_alpha   90.00
_cell.angle_beta   90.00
_cell.angle_gamma   90.00
#
_symmetry.space_group_name_H-M   'P 1'
#
loop_
_entity.id
_entity.type
_entity.pdbx_description
1 polymer ?
#
loop_
_entity_poly.entity_id
_entity_poly.type
_entity_poly.pdbx_seq_one_letter_code
_entity_poly.pdbx_strand_id
1 'polypeptide(L)'
;LQLGAPAGYAPLRRYLLESARQEGVALATDDIVVTSGCQQALDLIRRALVNPGDAVAIEDPVYPGLKNAFAGGGARVIGVPVGRDGIDVEAAARVVKTERPRLLVVTSSFQNPTGTTLPAAARAALVRLAQEHRTILVENDIYGDLRYEGERIPTAKQLDETGDTILLRSFSKTAFPGLRVGWIVAPREVTRRIAEAKQWCDLHTDQLSQAVLLRFAESGRLAAHRAHMLEAGRKRLRAVLDACERHLAGIASHTRPMGGMSIWVTFDDAVDTADLLARAQREGVGYLPGRHFAVTKEHRSSARLSFAGLAPDRIEKGVGILGHIFAEETARTRSAVDAGMEPALV
;
A
#
# COMPACT_ATOMS: atom_id res chain seq x y z
N LEU A 1 -6.54 10.87 -32.89
CA LEU A 1 -6.45 9.90 -31.80
C LEU A 1 -7.34 8.69 -32.13
N GLN A 2 -6.74 7.52 -32.26
CA GLN A 2 -7.45 6.27 -32.52
C GLN A 2 -7.54 5.44 -31.23
N LEU A 3 -8.37 4.40 -31.23
CA LEU A 3 -8.41 3.42 -30.15
C LEU A 3 -7.02 2.80 -29.92
N GLY A 4 -6.66 2.64 -28.65
CA GLY A 4 -5.40 2.03 -28.24
C GLY A 4 -5.49 0.53 -28.09
N ALA A 5 -4.34 -0.11 -27.92
CA ALA A 5 -4.28 -1.52 -27.57
C ALA A 5 -4.68 -1.75 -26.10
N PRO A 6 -5.37 -2.84 -25.73
CA PRO A 6 -5.73 -3.18 -24.36
C PRO A 6 -4.51 -3.23 -23.42
N ALA A 7 -3.37 -3.72 -23.89
CA ALA A 7 -2.13 -3.76 -23.11
C ALA A 7 -1.51 -2.38 -22.85
N GLY A 8 -1.98 -1.32 -23.52
CA GLY A 8 -1.51 0.05 -23.36
C GLY A 8 -0.64 0.57 -24.51
N TYR A 9 -0.25 1.83 -24.40
CA TYR A 9 0.54 2.57 -25.38
C TYR A 9 1.92 1.95 -25.56
N ALA A 10 2.22 1.43 -26.74
CA ALA A 10 3.42 0.63 -27.00
C ALA A 10 4.75 1.38 -26.66
N PRO A 11 4.92 2.68 -26.96
CA PRO A 11 6.12 3.39 -26.53
C PRO A 11 6.29 3.45 -25.01
N LEU A 12 5.23 3.70 -24.25
CA LEU A 12 5.29 3.69 -22.78
C LEU A 12 5.63 2.30 -22.24
N ARG A 13 5.02 1.24 -22.78
CA ARG A 13 5.33 -0.14 -22.38
C ARG A 13 6.83 -0.46 -22.58
N ARG A 14 7.42 -0.06 -23.71
CA ARG A 14 8.85 -0.25 -23.96
C ARG A 14 9.72 0.51 -22.94
N TYR A 15 9.38 1.77 -22.68
CA TYR A 15 10.06 2.58 -21.66
C TYR A 15 10.02 1.92 -20.27
N LEU A 16 8.84 1.45 -19.84
CA LEU A 16 8.66 0.80 -18.53
C LEU A 16 9.39 -0.54 -18.43
N LEU A 17 9.40 -1.35 -19.50
CA LEU A 17 10.17 -2.60 -19.55
C LEU A 17 11.68 -2.34 -19.46
N GLU A 18 12.17 -1.35 -20.18
CA GLU A 18 13.58 -1.00 -20.13
C GLU A 18 13.97 -0.46 -18.75
N SER A 19 13.13 0.38 -18.14
CA SER A 19 13.34 0.85 -16.78
C SER A 19 13.38 -0.33 -15.77
N ALA A 20 12.49 -1.31 -15.90
CA ALA A 20 12.48 -2.48 -15.04
C ALA A 20 13.74 -3.36 -15.22
N ARG A 21 14.25 -3.51 -16.45
CA ARG A 21 15.53 -4.21 -16.72
C ARG A 21 16.71 -3.50 -16.08
N GLN A 22 16.78 -2.19 -16.21
CA GLN A 22 17.84 -1.38 -15.60
C GLN A 22 17.82 -1.47 -14.06
N GLU A 23 16.65 -1.71 -13.49
CA GLU A 23 16.49 -2.00 -12.06
C GLU A 23 16.83 -3.45 -11.67
N GLY A 24 17.16 -4.30 -12.61
CA GLY A 24 17.51 -5.71 -12.35
C GLY A 24 16.33 -6.67 -12.26
N VAL A 25 15.15 -6.28 -12.80
CA VAL A 25 14.01 -7.22 -12.92
C VAL A 25 14.27 -8.18 -14.07
N ALA A 26 14.22 -9.48 -13.80
CA ALA A 26 14.33 -10.51 -14.85
C ALA A 26 13.07 -10.49 -15.74
N LEU A 27 13.27 -10.26 -17.05
CA LEU A 27 12.19 -10.06 -18.02
C LEU A 27 12.30 -10.97 -19.26
N ALA A 28 12.82 -12.19 -19.11
CA ALA A 28 12.98 -13.12 -20.24
C ALA A 28 11.62 -13.53 -20.85
N THR A 29 10.59 -13.68 -20.02
CA THR A 29 9.25 -14.11 -20.40
C THR A 29 8.17 -13.09 -20.07
N ASP A 30 8.50 -12.07 -19.30
CA ASP A 30 7.55 -11.09 -18.79
C ASP A 30 7.13 -10.08 -19.85
N ASP A 31 5.93 -9.55 -19.67
CA ASP A 31 5.38 -8.46 -20.45
C ASP A 31 4.70 -7.44 -19.50
N ILE A 32 4.18 -6.37 -20.06
CA ILE A 32 3.60 -5.27 -19.32
C ILE A 32 2.18 -4.98 -19.81
N VAL A 33 1.27 -4.73 -18.87
CA VAL A 33 -0.06 -4.15 -19.14
C VAL A 33 -0.19 -2.84 -18.40
N VAL A 34 -0.47 -1.75 -19.14
CA VAL A 34 -0.78 -0.45 -18.56
C VAL A 34 -2.23 -0.41 -18.12
N THR A 35 -2.48 0.13 -16.93
CA THR A 35 -3.79 0.16 -16.30
C THR A 35 -4.19 1.57 -15.87
N SER A 36 -5.47 1.82 -15.64
CA SER A 36 -6.00 3.08 -15.11
C SER A 36 -5.72 3.20 -13.59
N GLY A 37 -4.43 3.14 -13.24
CA GLY A 37 -3.90 3.09 -11.89
C GLY A 37 -3.97 1.70 -11.26
N CYS A 38 -3.34 1.55 -10.07
CA CYS A 38 -3.27 0.25 -9.39
C CYS A 38 -4.61 -0.31 -8.94
N GLN A 39 -5.63 0.53 -8.72
CA GLN A 39 -6.95 0.02 -8.37
C GLN A 39 -7.54 -0.85 -9.49
N GLN A 40 -7.41 -0.42 -10.76
CA GLN A 40 -7.79 -1.23 -11.89
C GLN A 40 -6.88 -2.46 -12.03
N ALA A 41 -5.56 -2.31 -11.77
CA ALA A 41 -4.64 -3.45 -11.81
C ALA A 41 -5.08 -4.58 -10.87
N LEU A 42 -5.46 -4.26 -9.63
CA LEU A 42 -5.97 -5.23 -8.66
C LEU A 42 -7.27 -5.90 -9.13
N ASP A 43 -8.23 -5.12 -9.67
CA ASP A 43 -9.48 -5.66 -10.20
C ASP A 43 -9.23 -6.58 -11.40
N LEU A 44 -8.33 -6.21 -12.30
CA LEU A 44 -7.98 -7.04 -13.47
C LEU A 44 -7.25 -8.33 -13.08
N ILE A 45 -6.36 -8.29 -12.08
CA ILE A 45 -5.72 -9.50 -11.52
C ILE A 45 -6.79 -10.43 -10.95
N ARG A 46 -7.73 -9.88 -10.18
CA ARG A 46 -8.86 -10.67 -9.67
C ARG A 46 -9.66 -11.31 -10.81
N ARG A 47 -10.08 -10.52 -11.81
CA ARG A 47 -10.87 -11.04 -12.96
C ARG A 47 -10.13 -12.12 -13.75
N ALA A 48 -8.81 -12.00 -13.90
CA ALA A 48 -8.02 -12.92 -14.72
C ALA A 48 -7.59 -14.19 -13.96
N LEU A 49 -7.43 -14.13 -12.63
CA LEU A 49 -6.74 -15.18 -11.87
C LEU A 49 -7.55 -15.76 -10.70
N VAL A 50 -8.67 -15.16 -10.30
CA VAL A 50 -9.43 -15.55 -9.11
C VAL A 50 -10.87 -15.84 -9.47
N ASN A 51 -11.38 -17.00 -9.08
CA ASN A 51 -12.78 -17.37 -9.21
C ASN A 51 -13.54 -17.04 -7.91
N PRO A 52 -14.87 -16.88 -7.95
CA PRO A 52 -15.67 -16.80 -6.74
C PRO A 52 -15.42 -18.01 -5.82
N GLY A 53 -15.21 -17.74 -4.53
CA GLY A 53 -14.86 -18.76 -3.53
C GLY A 53 -13.37 -19.07 -3.37
N ASP A 54 -12.52 -18.70 -4.32
CA ASP A 54 -11.07 -18.84 -4.16
C ASP A 54 -10.59 -18.02 -2.96
N ALA A 55 -9.62 -18.57 -2.20
CA ALA A 55 -8.97 -17.85 -1.12
C ALA A 55 -7.92 -16.86 -1.67
N VAL A 56 -7.89 -15.66 -1.11
CA VAL A 56 -6.88 -14.64 -1.36
C VAL A 56 -6.34 -14.14 -0.03
N ALA A 57 -5.05 -14.35 0.24
CA ALA A 57 -4.35 -13.87 1.41
C ALA A 57 -3.85 -12.43 1.17
N ILE A 58 -4.12 -11.53 2.11
CA ILE A 58 -3.70 -10.13 2.07
C ILE A 58 -3.23 -9.69 3.45
N GLU A 59 -2.52 -8.58 3.52
CA GLU A 59 -2.11 -7.94 4.78
C GLU A 59 -3.31 -7.51 5.64
N ASP A 60 -3.15 -7.50 6.97
CA ASP A 60 -4.12 -6.96 7.94
C ASP A 60 -3.36 -6.17 9.05
N PRO A 61 -3.48 -4.83 9.10
CA PRO A 61 -4.36 -3.96 8.30
C PRO A 61 -3.89 -3.76 6.86
N VAL A 62 -4.83 -3.36 5.97
CA VAL A 62 -4.55 -3.15 4.55
C VAL A 62 -5.35 -1.98 3.97
N TYR A 63 -4.87 -1.42 2.87
CA TYR A 63 -5.60 -0.44 2.07
C TYR A 63 -7.00 -0.97 1.68
N PRO A 64 -8.10 -0.26 2.03
CA PRO A 64 -9.47 -0.76 1.79
C PRO A 64 -9.78 -1.09 0.34
N GLY A 65 -9.20 -0.33 -0.60
CA GLY A 65 -9.37 -0.59 -2.03
C GLY A 65 -8.78 -1.92 -2.49
N LEU A 66 -7.72 -2.42 -1.83
CA LEU A 66 -7.15 -3.74 -2.10
C LEU A 66 -8.10 -4.84 -1.61
N LYS A 67 -8.54 -4.77 -0.35
CA LYS A 67 -9.53 -5.70 0.22
C LYS A 67 -10.79 -5.76 -0.65
N ASN A 68 -11.36 -4.61 -0.99
CA ASN A 68 -12.61 -4.52 -1.74
C ASN A 68 -12.47 -5.02 -3.18
N ALA A 69 -11.30 -4.88 -3.81
CA ALA A 69 -11.07 -5.42 -5.16
C ALA A 69 -11.27 -6.92 -5.22
N PHE A 70 -10.85 -7.66 -4.19
CA PHE A 70 -11.00 -9.13 -4.14
C PHE A 70 -12.34 -9.56 -3.54
N ALA A 71 -12.74 -8.99 -2.42
CA ALA A 71 -14.01 -9.32 -1.75
C ALA A 71 -15.22 -9.03 -2.66
N GLY A 72 -15.24 -7.91 -3.37
CA GLY A 72 -16.30 -7.55 -4.32
C GLY A 72 -16.46 -8.50 -5.51
N GLY A 73 -15.47 -9.37 -5.76
CA GLY A 73 -15.53 -10.42 -6.76
C GLY A 73 -15.88 -11.80 -6.21
N GLY A 74 -16.29 -11.88 -4.94
CA GLY A 74 -16.66 -13.14 -4.30
C GLY A 74 -15.48 -14.00 -3.83
N ALA A 75 -14.26 -13.47 -3.79
CA ALA A 75 -13.13 -14.17 -3.19
C ALA A 75 -13.25 -14.20 -1.65
N ARG A 76 -12.78 -15.29 -1.04
CA ARG A 76 -12.64 -15.41 0.40
C ARG A 76 -11.33 -14.76 0.83
N VAL A 77 -11.43 -13.54 1.33
CA VAL A 77 -10.27 -12.74 1.73
C VAL A 77 -9.82 -13.14 3.12
N ILE A 78 -8.51 -13.43 3.28
CA ILE A 78 -7.88 -13.86 4.52
C ILE A 78 -6.84 -12.83 4.92
N GLY A 79 -6.97 -12.25 6.12
CA GLY A 79 -6.02 -11.31 6.68
C GLY A 79 -4.80 -12.03 7.26
N VAL A 80 -3.61 -11.55 6.89
CA VAL A 80 -2.33 -11.95 7.48
C VAL A 80 -1.77 -10.78 8.29
N PRO A 81 -1.45 -10.94 9.57
CA PRO A 81 -1.00 -9.84 10.41
C PRO A 81 0.21 -9.08 9.84
N VAL A 82 0.19 -7.76 10.01
CA VAL A 82 1.34 -6.88 9.73
C VAL A 82 2.01 -6.53 11.05
N GLY A 83 3.29 -6.86 11.16
CA GLY A 83 4.14 -6.55 12.28
C GLY A 83 5.02 -5.31 12.03
N ARG A 84 6.08 -5.19 12.82
CA ARG A 84 7.03 -4.07 12.76
C ARG A 84 7.73 -3.95 11.40
N ASP A 85 8.05 -5.06 10.77
CA ASP A 85 8.84 -5.14 9.53
C ASP A 85 7.98 -5.55 8.32
N GLY A 86 6.67 -5.29 8.35
CA GLY A 86 5.71 -5.65 7.31
C GLY A 86 4.92 -6.92 7.66
N ILE A 87 4.40 -7.61 6.63
CA ILE A 87 3.62 -8.84 6.83
C ILE A 87 4.39 -9.88 7.63
N ASP A 88 3.72 -10.53 8.59
CA ASP A 88 4.28 -11.65 9.35
C ASP A 88 4.47 -12.87 8.42
N VAL A 89 5.73 -13.17 8.10
CA VAL A 89 6.10 -14.27 7.17
C VAL A 89 5.70 -15.64 7.71
N GLU A 90 5.78 -15.85 9.03
CA GLU A 90 5.38 -17.12 9.64
C GLU A 90 3.86 -17.30 9.61
N ALA A 91 3.11 -16.23 9.89
CA ALA A 91 1.65 -16.24 9.73
C ALA A 91 1.26 -16.45 8.27
N ALA A 92 1.94 -15.79 7.32
CA ALA A 92 1.75 -16.02 5.89
C ALA A 92 1.99 -17.49 5.52
N ALA A 93 3.06 -18.10 6.04
CA ALA A 93 3.37 -19.51 5.80
C ALA A 93 2.29 -20.43 6.36
N ARG A 94 1.76 -20.16 7.56
CA ARG A 94 0.62 -20.91 8.12
C ARG A 94 -0.60 -20.80 7.20
N VAL A 95 -1.00 -19.59 6.82
CA VAL A 95 -2.16 -19.35 5.94
C VAL A 95 -1.97 -20.02 4.58
N VAL A 96 -0.80 -19.91 3.95
CA VAL A 96 -0.54 -20.55 2.65
C VAL A 96 -0.65 -22.07 2.73
N LYS A 97 -0.14 -22.68 3.80
CA LYS A 97 -0.20 -24.15 4.01
C LYS A 97 -1.63 -24.65 4.27
N THR A 98 -2.40 -23.95 5.10
CA THR A 98 -3.73 -24.42 5.54
C THR A 98 -4.83 -24.03 4.57
N GLU A 99 -4.82 -22.79 4.07
CA GLU A 99 -5.89 -22.21 3.27
C GLU A 99 -5.64 -22.31 1.76
N ARG A 100 -4.38 -22.59 1.36
CA ARG A 100 -3.94 -22.71 -0.04
C ARG A 100 -4.48 -21.59 -0.93
N PRO A 101 -4.22 -20.32 -0.58
CA PRO A 101 -4.79 -19.20 -1.32
C PRO A 101 -4.27 -19.18 -2.75
N ARG A 102 -5.15 -18.77 -3.66
CA ARG A 102 -4.79 -18.57 -5.07
C ARG A 102 -3.74 -17.47 -5.22
N LEU A 103 -3.90 -16.38 -4.43
CA LEU A 103 -2.98 -15.24 -4.40
C LEU A 103 -2.54 -14.94 -2.96
N LEU A 104 -1.29 -14.51 -2.83
CA LEU A 104 -0.77 -13.77 -1.67
C LEU A 104 -0.41 -12.35 -2.15
N VAL A 105 -1.09 -11.33 -1.64
CA VAL A 105 -0.88 -9.94 -2.07
C VAL A 105 -0.22 -9.15 -0.95
N VAL A 106 0.94 -8.56 -1.23
CA VAL A 106 1.74 -7.83 -0.25
C VAL A 106 2.14 -6.46 -0.75
N THR A 107 2.24 -5.47 0.14
CA THR A 107 2.84 -4.16 -0.12
C THR A 107 4.21 -4.12 0.52
N SER A 108 5.23 -4.45 -0.22
CA SER A 108 6.57 -4.73 0.30
C SER A 108 7.33 -3.49 0.79
N SER A 109 6.96 -2.29 0.33
CA SER A 109 7.61 -1.03 0.69
C SER A 109 6.57 -0.02 1.16
N PHE A 110 6.79 0.53 2.37
CA PHE A 110 5.95 1.59 2.95
C PHE A 110 4.45 1.25 2.91
N GLN A 111 4.13 0.09 3.44
CA GLN A 111 2.80 -0.51 3.46
C GLN A 111 1.72 0.49 3.91
N ASN A 112 0.60 0.49 3.25
CA ASN A 112 -0.55 1.31 3.62
C ASN A 112 -1.59 0.45 4.39
N PRO A 113 -1.80 0.73 5.68
CA PRO A 113 -1.61 2.03 6.36
C PRO A 113 -0.34 2.17 7.20
N THR A 114 0.41 1.10 7.46
CA THR A 114 1.40 1.04 8.54
C THR A 114 2.71 1.79 8.25
N GLY A 115 3.04 2.01 6.98
CA GLY A 115 4.34 2.57 6.58
C GLY A 115 5.51 1.59 6.69
N THR A 116 5.28 0.35 7.15
CA THR A 116 6.32 -0.66 7.32
C THR A 116 6.92 -1.11 6.00
N THR A 117 8.11 -1.67 6.05
CA THR A 117 8.85 -2.14 4.86
C THR A 117 9.46 -3.49 5.12
N LEU A 118 9.17 -4.46 4.25
CA LEU A 118 9.73 -5.81 4.30
C LEU A 118 11.23 -5.79 4.00
N PRO A 119 12.07 -6.38 4.87
CA PRO A 119 13.47 -6.64 4.58
C PRO A 119 13.65 -7.58 3.38
N ALA A 120 14.80 -7.53 2.71
CA ALA A 120 15.10 -8.40 1.55
C ALA A 120 14.93 -9.89 1.86
N ALA A 121 15.39 -10.34 3.04
CA ALA A 121 15.25 -11.73 3.47
C ALA A 121 13.77 -12.17 3.59
N ALA A 122 12.89 -11.30 4.10
CA ALA A 122 11.46 -11.57 4.19
C ALA A 122 10.81 -11.65 2.81
N ARG A 123 11.18 -10.75 1.88
CA ARG A 123 10.71 -10.81 0.47
C ARG A 123 11.13 -12.11 -0.19
N ALA A 124 12.39 -12.52 -0.05
CA ALA A 124 12.90 -13.79 -0.59
C ALA A 124 12.18 -15.01 0.04
N ALA A 125 11.85 -14.95 1.34
CA ALA A 125 11.10 -16.01 2.00
C ALA A 125 9.66 -16.12 1.45
N LEU A 126 8.99 -15.00 1.19
CA LEU A 126 7.64 -15.00 0.56
C LEU A 126 7.68 -15.52 -0.87
N VAL A 127 8.72 -15.21 -1.65
CA VAL A 127 8.92 -15.77 -3.01
C VAL A 127 9.04 -17.29 -2.94
N ARG A 128 9.92 -17.82 -2.09
CA ARG A 128 10.07 -19.28 -1.91
C ARG A 128 8.78 -19.93 -1.45
N LEU A 129 8.11 -19.35 -0.46
CA LEU A 129 6.82 -19.85 0.05
C LEU A 129 5.78 -19.94 -1.07
N ALA A 130 5.68 -18.92 -1.90
CA ALA A 130 4.74 -18.86 -3.01
C ALA A 130 5.03 -19.96 -4.06
N GLN A 131 6.31 -20.16 -4.40
CA GLN A 131 6.77 -21.20 -5.33
C GLN A 131 6.48 -22.60 -4.79
N GLU A 132 6.87 -22.91 -3.54
CA GLU A 132 6.67 -24.21 -2.90
C GLU A 132 5.20 -24.63 -2.85
N HIS A 133 4.30 -23.66 -2.66
CA HIS A 133 2.87 -23.93 -2.51
C HIS A 133 2.03 -23.61 -3.75
N ARG A 134 2.64 -23.19 -4.87
CA ARG A 134 1.96 -22.78 -6.10
C ARG A 134 0.92 -21.66 -5.86
N THR A 135 1.19 -20.79 -4.90
CA THR A 135 0.45 -19.55 -4.67
C THR A 135 1.08 -18.44 -5.50
N ILE A 136 0.28 -17.64 -6.19
CA ILE A 136 0.81 -16.51 -6.96
C ILE A 136 1.11 -15.35 -6.01
N LEU A 137 2.36 -14.90 -5.95
CA LEU A 137 2.75 -13.70 -5.20
C LEU A 137 2.47 -12.46 -6.03
N VAL A 138 1.69 -11.52 -5.47
CA VAL A 138 1.43 -10.20 -6.05
C VAL A 138 2.10 -9.14 -5.18
N GLU A 139 3.12 -8.50 -5.71
CA GLU A 139 3.83 -7.41 -5.04
C GLU A 139 3.27 -6.06 -5.48
N ASN A 140 2.65 -5.33 -4.56
CA ASN A 140 2.14 -3.99 -4.77
C ASN A 140 3.21 -2.95 -4.37
N ASP A 141 4.12 -2.61 -5.31
CA ASP A 141 5.26 -1.70 -5.07
C ASP A 141 4.97 -0.27 -5.58
N ILE A 142 3.85 0.32 -5.13
CA ILE A 142 3.46 1.68 -5.55
C ILE A 142 4.16 2.79 -4.76
N TYR A 143 4.82 2.43 -3.65
CA TYR A 143 5.50 3.38 -2.77
C TYR A 143 7.02 3.22 -2.76
N GLY A 144 7.59 2.18 -3.40
CA GLY A 144 9.02 1.86 -3.32
C GLY A 144 9.96 3.01 -3.70
N ASP A 145 9.53 3.84 -4.63
CA ASP A 145 10.24 5.05 -5.06
C ASP A 145 10.22 6.21 -4.05
N LEU A 146 9.41 6.13 -2.99
CA LEU A 146 9.29 7.14 -1.93
C LEU A 146 10.17 6.84 -0.71
N ARG A 147 11.34 6.27 -0.94
CA ARG A 147 12.33 6.05 0.12
C ARG A 147 13.09 7.34 0.40
N TYR A 148 13.01 7.81 1.65
CA TYR A 148 13.67 9.04 2.09
C TYR A 148 14.99 8.77 2.80
N GLU A 149 15.12 7.61 3.45
CA GLU A 149 16.28 7.18 4.24
C GLU A 149 16.62 5.72 3.97
N GLY A 150 17.90 5.37 4.16
CA GLY A 150 18.41 4.01 3.96
C GLY A 150 18.55 3.61 2.49
N GLU A 151 19.05 2.41 2.26
CA GLU A 151 19.30 1.87 0.92
C GLU A 151 18.03 1.28 0.29
N ARG A 152 18.03 1.22 -1.04
CA ARG A 152 16.95 0.56 -1.79
C ARG A 152 16.96 -0.94 -1.52
N ILE A 153 15.79 -1.49 -1.20
CA ILE A 153 15.61 -2.93 -1.02
C ILE A 153 15.08 -3.50 -2.35
N PRO A 154 15.67 -4.58 -2.88
CA PRO A 154 15.16 -5.26 -4.07
C PRO A 154 13.70 -5.68 -3.89
N THR A 155 12.89 -5.55 -4.94
CA THR A 155 11.51 -6.04 -4.93
C THR A 155 11.48 -7.56 -4.84
N ALA A 156 10.36 -8.14 -4.41
CA ALA A 156 10.17 -9.59 -4.46
C ALA A 156 10.30 -10.11 -5.89
N LYS A 157 9.81 -9.34 -6.86
CA LYS A 157 9.97 -9.63 -8.30
C LYS A 157 11.44 -9.71 -8.74
N GLN A 158 12.33 -8.84 -8.22
CA GLN A 158 13.76 -8.91 -8.52
C GLN A 158 14.45 -10.13 -7.88
N LEU A 159 13.93 -10.62 -6.76
CA LEU A 159 14.43 -11.80 -6.04
C LEU A 159 13.84 -13.11 -6.55
N ASP A 160 12.87 -13.05 -7.45
CA ASP A 160 12.19 -14.21 -8.02
C ASP A 160 12.88 -14.67 -9.30
N GLU A 161 13.72 -15.71 -9.20
CA GLU A 161 14.45 -16.30 -10.32
C GLU A 161 13.53 -17.03 -11.31
N THR A 162 12.34 -17.48 -10.88
CA THR A 162 11.37 -18.15 -11.77
C THR A 162 10.56 -17.13 -12.58
N GLY A 163 10.47 -15.90 -12.11
CA GLY A 163 9.74 -14.83 -12.77
C GLY A 163 8.22 -14.87 -12.56
N ASP A 164 7.69 -15.73 -11.68
CA ASP A 164 6.24 -15.93 -11.49
C ASP A 164 5.56 -14.81 -10.68
N THR A 165 6.34 -14.05 -9.89
CA THR A 165 5.82 -12.92 -9.12
C THR A 165 5.23 -11.84 -10.02
N ILE A 166 4.03 -11.37 -9.69
CA ILE A 166 3.37 -10.23 -10.34
C ILE A 166 3.76 -8.96 -9.60
N LEU A 167 4.32 -7.97 -10.33
CA LEU A 167 4.68 -6.66 -9.77
C LEU A 167 3.69 -5.59 -10.24
N LEU A 168 3.13 -4.83 -9.29
CA LEU A 168 2.31 -3.65 -9.56
C LEU A 168 3.08 -2.38 -9.27
N ARG A 169 3.00 -1.42 -10.17
CA ARG A 169 3.56 -0.07 -10.03
C ARG A 169 2.64 1.02 -10.55
N SER A 170 2.91 2.28 -10.19
CA SER A 170 2.08 3.41 -10.62
C SER A 170 2.87 4.72 -10.60
N PHE A 171 2.51 5.61 -11.51
CA PHE A 171 2.93 7.02 -11.45
C PHE A 171 2.15 7.85 -10.41
N SER A 172 1.06 7.33 -9.83
CA SER A 172 0.19 8.09 -8.92
C SER A 172 0.88 8.63 -7.68
N LYS A 173 2.01 8.06 -7.26
CA LYS A 173 2.75 8.48 -6.07
C LYS A 173 4.05 9.20 -6.39
N THR A 174 4.48 9.17 -7.65
CA THR A 174 5.76 9.71 -8.10
C THR A 174 5.66 10.76 -9.20
N ALA A 175 4.44 11.00 -9.73
CA ALA A 175 4.17 12.03 -10.73
C ALA A 175 2.76 12.62 -10.53
N PHE A 176 1.85 12.44 -11.49
CA PHE A 176 0.53 13.07 -11.53
C PHE A 176 -0.58 12.05 -11.19
N PRO A 177 -1.10 12.02 -9.95
CA PRO A 177 -2.13 11.04 -9.56
C PRO A 177 -3.41 11.13 -10.39
N GLY A 178 -3.76 12.33 -10.88
CA GLY A 178 -4.96 12.56 -11.69
C GLY A 178 -4.92 11.92 -13.08
N LEU A 179 -3.73 11.63 -13.64
CA LEU A 179 -3.59 10.98 -14.95
C LEU A 179 -3.90 9.48 -14.92
N ARG A 180 -4.04 8.90 -13.76
CA ARG A 180 -4.51 7.52 -13.56
C ARG A 180 -3.72 6.47 -14.35
N VAL A 181 -2.39 6.48 -14.32
CA VAL A 181 -1.54 5.49 -14.98
C VAL A 181 -0.80 4.62 -13.97
N GLY A 182 -1.03 3.32 -14.05
CA GLY A 182 -0.30 2.25 -13.37
C GLY A 182 0.05 1.14 -14.36
N TRP A 183 0.77 0.13 -13.91
CA TRP A 183 1.12 -1.01 -14.75
C TRP A 183 1.37 -2.26 -13.94
N ILE A 184 1.24 -3.39 -14.62
CA ILE A 184 1.52 -4.73 -14.13
C ILE A 184 2.71 -5.27 -14.93
N VAL A 185 3.69 -5.85 -14.24
CA VAL A 185 4.76 -6.67 -14.84
C VAL A 185 4.55 -8.10 -14.37
N ALA A 186 4.38 -9.03 -15.30
CA ALA A 186 4.09 -10.42 -14.99
C ALA A 186 4.50 -11.33 -16.16
N PRO A 187 4.53 -12.67 -15.98
CA PRO A 187 4.70 -13.62 -17.08
C PRO A 187 3.74 -13.33 -18.23
N ARG A 188 4.21 -13.50 -19.46
CA ARG A 188 3.47 -13.15 -20.68
C ARG A 188 2.08 -13.80 -20.76
N GLU A 189 1.94 -15.02 -20.29
CA GLU A 189 0.63 -15.70 -20.25
C GLU A 189 -0.35 -15.00 -19.29
N VAL A 190 0.14 -14.51 -18.15
CA VAL A 190 -0.65 -13.76 -17.17
C VAL A 190 -1.05 -12.39 -17.74
N THR A 191 -0.11 -11.67 -18.34
CA THR A 191 -0.39 -10.35 -18.94
C THR A 191 -1.36 -10.45 -20.12
N ARG A 192 -1.30 -11.53 -20.91
CA ARG A 192 -2.28 -11.81 -21.99
C ARG A 192 -3.69 -11.94 -21.41
N ARG A 193 -3.90 -12.76 -20.37
CA ARG A 193 -5.21 -12.92 -19.70
C ARG A 193 -5.72 -11.62 -19.09
N ILE A 194 -4.81 -10.83 -18.50
CA ILE A 194 -5.14 -9.50 -17.94
C ILE A 194 -5.55 -8.55 -19.05
N ALA A 195 -4.86 -8.52 -20.20
CA ALA A 195 -5.21 -7.67 -21.33
C ALA A 195 -6.56 -8.06 -21.96
N GLU A 196 -6.87 -9.36 -22.03
CA GLU A 196 -8.19 -9.86 -22.44
C GLU A 196 -9.30 -9.38 -21.48
N ALA A 197 -9.11 -9.55 -20.17
CA ALA A 197 -10.06 -9.05 -19.16
C ALA A 197 -10.24 -7.53 -19.24
N LYS A 198 -9.15 -6.79 -19.51
CA LYS A 198 -9.16 -5.34 -19.65
C LYS A 198 -9.94 -4.88 -20.89
N GLN A 199 -9.85 -5.61 -21.99
CA GLN A 199 -10.61 -5.30 -23.21
C GLN A 199 -12.12 -5.23 -22.94
N TRP A 200 -12.63 -6.08 -22.05
CA TRP A 200 -14.05 -6.08 -21.65
C TRP A 200 -14.37 -5.06 -20.55
N CYS A 201 -13.36 -4.53 -19.89
CA CYS A 201 -13.53 -3.59 -18.78
C CYS A 201 -13.58 -2.13 -19.26
N ASP A 202 -12.60 -1.70 -20.07
CA ASP A 202 -12.44 -0.31 -20.49
C ASP A 202 -11.83 -0.16 -21.91
N LEU A 203 -11.70 -1.23 -22.67
CA LEU A 203 -11.02 -1.34 -23.96
C LEU A 203 -9.52 -1.02 -23.86
N HIS A 204 -9.14 0.13 -23.34
CA HIS A 204 -7.76 0.55 -23.09
C HIS A 204 -7.70 1.72 -22.09
N THR A 205 -6.55 1.87 -21.41
CA THR A 205 -6.25 3.06 -20.61
C THR A 205 -6.05 4.28 -21.50
N ASP A 206 -6.42 5.46 -21.04
CA ASP A 206 -6.31 6.73 -21.78
C ASP A 206 -4.92 6.93 -22.41
N GLN A 207 -4.89 7.09 -23.73
CA GLN A 207 -3.67 7.20 -24.52
C GLN A 207 -2.95 8.53 -24.31
N LEU A 208 -3.70 9.60 -24.09
CA LEU A 208 -3.10 10.93 -23.89
C LEU A 208 -2.32 10.99 -22.57
N SER A 209 -2.91 10.50 -21.50
CA SER A 209 -2.24 10.41 -20.19
C SER A 209 -0.95 9.58 -20.26
N GLN A 210 -0.98 8.47 -21.01
CA GLN A 210 0.20 7.63 -21.21
C GLN A 210 1.29 8.36 -22.00
N ALA A 211 0.93 9.06 -23.08
CA ALA A 211 1.89 9.82 -23.90
C ALA A 211 2.48 11.02 -23.13
N VAL A 212 1.68 11.73 -22.34
CA VAL A 212 2.13 12.83 -21.49
C VAL A 212 3.15 12.33 -20.46
N LEU A 213 2.87 11.23 -19.77
CA LEU A 213 3.78 10.65 -18.77
C LEU A 213 5.07 10.14 -19.40
N LEU A 214 5.00 9.52 -20.59
CA LEU A 214 6.19 9.10 -21.32
C LEU A 214 7.08 10.31 -21.64
N ARG A 215 6.53 11.38 -22.20
CA ARG A 215 7.26 12.60 -22.51
C ARG A 215 7.86 13.27 -21.28
N PHE A 216 7.11 13.27 -20.17
CA PHE A 216 7.59 13.76 -18.88
C PHE A 216 8.78 12.93 -18.37
N ALA A 217 8.74 11.61 -18.54
CA ALA A 217 9.83 10.72 -18.16
C ALA A 217 11.07 10.86 -19.06
N GLU A 218 10.90 10.79 -20.39
CA GLU A 218 11.99 10.90 -21.37
C GLU A 218 12.71 12.25 -21.34
N SER A 219 12.01 13.32 -20.96
CA SER A 219 12.61 14.68 -20.87
C SER A 219 13.47 14.90 -19.63
N GLY A 220 13.64 13.90 -18.76
CA GLY A 220 14.36 14.03 -17.49
C GLY A 220 13.57 14.74 -16.38
N ARG A 221 12.41 15.34 -16.69
CA ARG A 221 11.59 16.08 -15.71
C ARG A 221 11.03 15.18 -14.61
N LEU A 222 10.73 13.91 -14.93
CA LEU A 222 10.30 12.94 -13.91
C LEU A 222 11.39 12.72 -12.87
N ALA A 223 12.65 12.56 -13.28
CA ALA A 223 13.77 12.39 -12.36
C ALA A 223 13.98 13.61 -11.47
N ALA A 224 13.95 14.82 -12.05
CA ALA A 224 14.04 16.07 -11.29
C ALA A 224 12.87 16.25 -10.31
N HIS A 225 11.66 15.94 -10.74
CA HIS A 225 10.46 15.99 -9.89
C HIS A 225 10.57 15.00 -8.71
N ARG A 226 11.02 13.75 -8.96
CA ARG A 226 11.23 12.76 -7.91
C ARG A 226 12.28 13.21 -6.89
N ALA A 227 13.40 13.78 -7.33
CA ALA A 227 14.40 14.32 -6.41
C ALA A 227 13.83 15.41 -5.49
N HIS A 228 13.05 16.34 -6.03
CA HIS A 228 12.34 17.35 -5.24
C HIS A 228 11.32 16.76 -4.26
N MET A 229 10.53 15.77 -4.71
CA MET A 229 9.57 15.07 -3.86
C MET A 229 10.24 14.34 -2.70
N LEU A 230 11.36 13.68 -2.94
CA LEU A 230 12.10 12.94 -1.91
C LEU A 230 12.66 13.89 -0.86
N GLU A 231 13.18 15.05 -1.25
CA GLU A 231 13.66 16.07 -0.32
C GLU A 231 12.52 16.64 0.54
N ALA A 232 11.40 16.98 -0.08
CA ALA A 232 10.21 17.46 0.65
C ALA A 232 9.63 16.37 1.56
N GLY A 233 9.63 15.11 1.11
CA GLY A 233 9.16 13.96 1.87
C GLY A 233 10.01 13.70 3.11
N ARG A 234 11.33 13.79 3.00
CA ARG A 234 12.27 13.66 4.12
C ARG A 234 11.99 14.68 5.23
N LYS A 235 11.77 15.96 4.86
CA LYS A 235 11.44 17.01 5.82
C LYS A 235 10.12 16.74 6.55
N ARG A 236 9.11 16.29 5.81
CA ARG A 236 7.78 15.97 6.38
C ARG A 236 7.83 14.74 7.28
N LEU A 237 8.58 13.70 6.88
CA LEU A 237 8.75 12.50 7.70
C LEU A 237 9.39 12.84 9.05
N ARG A 238 10.48 13.63 9.06
CA ARG A 238 11.09 14.11 10.31
C ARG A 238 10.08 14.86 11.16
N ALA A 239 9.37 15.81 10.57
CA ALA A 239 8.38 16.62 11.30
C ALA A 239 7.29 15.76 11.95
N VAL A 240 6.76 14.73 11.26
CA VAL A 240 5.72 13.88 11.86
C VAL A 240 6.27 12.97 12.95
N LEU A 241 7.48 12.44 12.80
CA LEU A 241 8.11 11.61 13.83
C LEU A 241 8.42 12.44 15.09
N ASP A 242 9.03 13.61 14.93
CA ASP A 242 9.34 14.53 16.03
C ASP A 242 8.07 15.00 16.76
N ALA A 243 6.99 15.27 16.01
CA ALA A 243 5.71 15.65 16.59
C ALA A 243 5.07 14.50 17.38
N CYS A 244 5.14 13.25 16.86
CA CYS A 244 4.64 12.08 17.58
C CYS A 244 5.42 11.84 18.87
N GLU A 245 6.74 11.96 18.85
CA GLU A 245 7.58 11.82 20.06
C GLU A 245 7.22 12.90 21.10
N ARG A 246 6.91 14.11 20.67
CA ARG A 246 6.60 15.21 21.57
C ARG A 246 5.20 15.15 22.15
N HIS A 247 4.21 14.80 21.32
CA HIS A 247 2.79 14.95 21.69
C HIS A 247 2.08 13.63 21.96
N LEU A 248 2.62 12.49 21.53
CA LEU A 248 2.00 11.17 21.73
C LEU A 248 2.78 10.27 22.70
N ALA A 249 3.90 10.76 23.24
CA ALA A 249 4.68 10.00 24.21
C ALA A 249 3.83 9.61 25.43
N GLY A 250 3.87 8.32 25.81
CA GLY A 250 3.11 7.80 26.96
C GLY A 250 1.63 7.54 26.73
N ILE A 251 1.07 7.95 25.57
CA ILE A 251 -0.35 7.68 25.23
C ILE A 251 -0.51 6.82 23.97
N ALA A 252 0.50 6.76 23.11
CA ALA A 252 0.47 5.95 21.90
C ALA A 252 1.85 5.45 21.49
N SER A 253 1.86 4.33 20.78
CA SER A 253 3.01 3.87 19.98
C SER A 253 2.80 4.24 18.51
N HIS A 254 3.87 4.34 17.73
CA HIS A 254 3.77 4.64 16.31
C HIS A 254 4.86 3.94 15.50
N THR A 255 4.57 3.69 14.22
CA THR A 255 5.56 3.18 13.27
C THR A 255 6.59 4.25 12.91
N ARG A 256 7.79 3.81 12.53
CA ARG A 256 8.91 4.71 12.14
C ARG A 256 9.38 4.33 10.73
N PRO A 257 8.62 4.69 9.69
CA PRO A 257 8.99 4.37 8.32
C PRO A 257 10.21 5.16 7.85
N MET A 258 10.96 4.60 6.91
CA MET A 258 12.06 5.28 6.22
C MET A 258 11.61 5.95 4.91
N GLY A 259 10.30 6.14 4.72
CA GLY A 259 9.72 6.69 3.49
C GLY A 259 8.19 6.64 3.49
N GLY A 260 7.61 6.63 2.30
CA GLY A 260 6.16 6.52 2.13
C GLY A 260 5.39 7.81 2.41
N MET A 261 4.14 7.68 2.84
CA MET A 261 3.21 8.83 2.92
C MET A 261 2.44 8.91 4.24
N SER A 262 2.56 7.90 5.10
CA SER A 262 1.77 7.80 6.34
C SER A 262 2.54 7.05 7.42
N ILE A 263 2.12 7.28 8.66
CA ILE A 263 2.50 6.49 9.84
C ILE A 263 1.24 5.87 10.44
N TRP A 264 1.43 4.79 11.17
CA TRP A 264 0.40 4.12 11.94
C TRP A 264 0.62 4.37 13.42
N VAL A 265 -0.41 4.90 14.08
CA VAL A 265 -0.41 5.19 15.50
C VAL A 265 -1.37 4.24 16.19
N THR A 266 -0.95 3.65 17.31
CA THR A 266 -1.77 2.75 18.12
C THR A 266 -1.83 3.28 19.55
N PHE A 267 -3.03 3.54 20.02
CA PHE A 267 -3.36 3.99 21.36
C PHE A 267 -3.65 2.81 22.30
N ASP A 268 -4.00 3.10 23.54
CA ASP A 268 -4.53 2.13 24.50
C ASP A 268 -5.79 1.45 23.91
N ASP A 269 -5.96 0.14 24.15
CA ASP A 269 -7.07 -0.66 23.60
C ASP A 269 -8.47 -0.16 24.04
N ALA A 270 -8.54 0.60 25.11
CA ALA A 270 -9.77 1.23 25.59
C ALA A 270 -10.25 2.41 24.70
N VAL A 271 -9.40 2.92 23.81
CA VAL A 271 -9.71 4.07 22.96
C VAL A 271 -10.19 3.61 21.59
N ASP A 272 -11.37 4.05 21.14
CA ASP A 272 -11.80 3.87 19.76
C ASP A 272 -11.53 5.14 18.94
N THR A 273 -10.64 5.03 17.98
CA THR A 273 -10.25 6.18 17.14
C THR A 273 -11.37 6.68 16.23
N ALA A 274 -12.39 5.87 15.95
CA ALA A 274 -13.53 6.29 15.15
C ALA A 274 -14.44 7.27 15.91
N ASP A 275 -14.59 7.07 17.21
CA ASP A 275 -15.45 7.92 18.05
C ASP A 275 -14.90 9.34 18.20
N LEU A 276 -13.58 9.48 18.18
CA LEU A 276 -12.90 10.78 18.35
C LEU A 276 -12.73 11.55 17.02
N LEU A 277 -13.00 10.95 15.88
CA LEU A 277 -12.78 11.58 14.58
C LEU A 277 -13.57 12.88 14.41
N ALA A 278 -14.86 12.90 14.80
CA ALA A 278 -15.71 14.08 14.68
C ALA A 278 -15.22 15.23 15.55
N ARG A 279 -14.68 14.95 16.74
CA ARG A 279 -14.05 15.94 17.62
C ARG A 279 -12.79 16.52 16.97
N ALA A 280 -11.89 15.66 16.49
CA ALA A 280 -10.66 16.09 15.81
C ALA A 280 -10.96 16.95 14.58
N GLN A 281 -11.98 16.61 13.79
CA GLN A 281 -12.40 17.41 12.63
C GLN A 281 -12.89 18.81 13.03
N ARG A 282 -13.64 18.96 14.13
CA ARG A 282 -14.05 20.28 14.64
C ARG A 282 -12.85 21.12 15.06
N GLU A 283 -11.79 20.50 15.54
CA GLU A 283 -10.53 21.16 15.89
C GLU A 283 -9.57 21.34 14.68
N GLY A 284 -10.04 20.99 13.47
CA GLY A 284 -9.33 21.23 12.20
C GLY A 284 -8.33 20.15 11.81
N VAL A 285 -8.40 18.94 12.40
CA VAL A 285 -7.53 17.81 12.11
C VAL A 285 -8.33 16.60 11.64
N GLY A 286 -7.86 15.95 10.56
CA GLY A 286 -8.43 14.70 10.08
C GLY A 286 -7.38 13.58 10.09
N TYR A 287 -7.82 12.38 10.41
CA TYR A 287 -7.06 11.13 10.27
C TYR A 287 -7.98 10.03 9.75
N LEU A 288 -7.44 8.85 9.49
CA LEU A 288 -8.27 7.70 9.14
C LEU A 288 -8.22 6.66 10.27
N PRO A 289 -9.37 6.37 10.90
CA PRO A 289 -9.48 5.34 11.93
C PRO A 289 -9.07 3.96 11.44
N GLY A 290 -8.49 3.18 12.33
CA GLY A 290 -7.96 1.85 12.01
C GLY A 290 -8.99 0.87 11.48
N ARG A 291 -10.24 0.99 11.91
CA ARG A 291 -11.37 0.16 11.41
C ARG A 291 -11.49 0.16 9.88
N HIS A 292 -11.14 1.26 9.21
CA HIS A 292 -11.20 1.35 7.75
C HIS A 292 -10.22 0.41 7.04
N PHE A 293 -9.17 -0.02 7.74
CA PHE A 293 -8.11 -0.87 7.18
C PHE A 293 -8.23 -2.33 7.61
N ALA A 294 -9.23 -2.66 8.42
CA ALA A 294 -9.45 -3.97 8.99
C ALA A 294 -9.82 -5.03 7.92
N VAL A 295 -9.22 -6.20 8.04
CA VAL A 295 -9.62 -7.41 7.32
C VAL A 295 -10.28 -8.38 8.28
N THR A 296 -9.56 -8.84 9.27
CA THR A 296 -9.99 -9.77 10.32
C THR A 296 -10.02 -9.09 11.69
N LYS A 297 -8.95 -8.36 12.03
CA LYS A 297 -8.83 -7.63 13.29
C LYS A 297 -9.39 -6.21 13.15
N GLU A 298 -10.17 -5.74 14.13
CA GLU A 298 -10.88 -4.45 14.01
C GLU A 298 -9.99 -3.21 14.07
N HIS A 299 -8.79 -3.27 14.64
CA HIS A 299 -7.84 -2.14 14.77
C HIS A 299 -8.46 -0.85 15.35
N ARG A 300 -9.38 -0.98 16.33
CA ARG A 300 -10.16 0.14 16.90
C ARG A 300 -9.28 1.23 17.47
N SER A 301 -8.24 0.84 18.23
CA SER A 301 -7.33 1.74 18.91
C SER A 301 -6.25 2.34 18.01
N SER A 302 -6.31 2.12 16.71
CA SER A 302 -5.28 2.58 15.78
C SER A 302 -5.80 3.64 14.81
N ALA A 303 -4.88 4.45 14.27
CA ALA A 303 -5.18 5.45 13.26
C ALA A 303 -4.03 5.62 12.26
N ARG A 304 -4.36 5.93 11.01
CA ARG A 304 -3.37 6.35 10.01
C ARG A 304 -3.27 7.86 9.95
N LEU A 305 -2.08 8.39 10.18
CA LEU A 305 -1.74 9.79 9.95
C LEU A 305 -1.01 9.94 8.63
N SER A 306 -1.52 10.80 7.74
CA SER A 306 -0.90 11.10 6.44
C SER A 306 -0.14 12.42 6.50
N PHE A 307 1.14 12.41 6.14
CA PHE A 307 2.02 13.58 6.20
C PHE A 307 2.43 14.12 4.81
N ALA A 308 2.20 13.38 3.75
CA ALA A 308 2.79 13.65 2.44
C ALA A 308 2.39 14.98 1.78
N GLY A 309 1.23 15.52 2.09
CA GLY A 309 0.69 16.74 1.46
C GLY A 309 0.77 18.02 2.33
N LEU A 310 1.34 17.93 3.54
CA LEU A 310 1.31 19.02 4.51
C LEU A 310 2.68 19.68 4.69
N ALA A 311 2.69 20.97 5.06
CA ALA A 311 3.90 21.65 5.52
C ALA A 311 4.27 21.17 6.95
N PRO A 312 5.58 21.19 7.33
CA PRO A 312 6.02 20.70 8.63
C PRO A 312 5.32 21.34 9.84
N ASP A 313 5.08 22.64 9.79
CA ASP A 313 4.35 23.39 10.85
C ASP A 313 2.89 22.94 11.00
N ARG A 314 2.24 22.60 9.87
CA ARG A 314 0.87 22.04 9.88
C ARG A 314 0.84 20.63 10.44
N ILE A 315 1.87 19.83 10.19
CA ILE A 315 2.03 18.48 10.76
C ILE A 315 2.17 18.59 12.28
N GLU A 316 3.09 19.44 12.76
CA GLU A 316 3.33 19.66 14.17
C GLU A 316 2.04 20.08 14.91
N LYS A 317 1.35 21.10 14.39
CA LYS A 317 0.08 21.57 14.94
C LYS A 317 -0.97 20.47 14.98
N GLY A 318 -1.11 19.72 13.88
CA GLY A 318 -2.12 18.66 13.78
C GLY A 318 -1.88 17.52 14.77
N VAL A 319 -0.64 17.05 14.90
CA VAL A 319 -0.29 15.99 15.86
C VAL A 319 -0.45 16.51 17.30
N GLY A 320 -0.13 17.78 17.58
CA GLY A 320 -0.36 18.39 18.90
C GLY A 320 -1.83 18.39 19.31
N ILE A 321 -2.74 18.76 18.38
CA ILE A 321 -4.20 18.69 18.62
C ILE A 321 -4.64 17.25 18.90
N LEU A 322 -4.18 16.28 18.10
CA LEU A 322 -4.50 14.87 18.32
C LEU A 322 -3.98 14.39 19.68
N GLY A 323 -2.75 14.76 20.05
CA GLY A 323 -2.17 14.41 21.35
C GLY A 323 -3.05 14.86 22.51
N HIS A 324 -3.56 16.10 22.47
CA HIS A 324 -4.47 16.62 23.48
C HIS A 324 -5.79 15.84 23.56
N ILE A 325 -6.46 15.64 22.41
CA ILE A 325 -7.73 14.91 22.33
C ILE A 325 -7.59 13.48 22.88
N PHE A 326 -6.56 12.76 22.45
CA PHE A 326 -6.37 11.36 22.85
C PHE A 326 -5.88 11.22 24.29
N ALA A 327 -5.09 12.19 24.82
CA ALA A 327 -4.69 12.18 26.23
C ALA A 327 -5.90 12.36 27.16
N GLU A 328 -6.79 13.29 26.86
CA GLU A 328 -8.03 13.48 27.62
C GLU A 328 -8.92 12.23 27.62
N GLU A 329 -9.10 11.60 26.45
CA GLU A 329 -9.91 10.38 26.34
C GLU A 329 -9.29 9.20 27.09
N THR A 330 -7.97 9.03 26.99
CA THR A 330 -7.25 7.98 27.73
C THR A 330 -7.40 8.17 29.24
N ALA A 331 -7.27 9.42 29.73
CA ALA A 331 -7.45 9.72 31.15
C ALA A 331 -8.88 9.43 31.61
N ARG A 332 -9.89 9.82 30.81
CA ARG A 332 -11.31 9.58 31.08
C ARG A 332 -11.63 8.09 31.18
N THR A 333 -11.11 7.30 30.23
CA THR A 333 -11.36 5.86 30.15
C THR A 333 -10.71 5.12 31.34
N ARG A 334 -9.47 5.49 31.70
CA ARG A 334 -8.78 4.92 32.87
C ARG A 334 -9.54 5.23 34.16
N SER A 335 -9.98 6.47 34.34
CA SER A 335 -10.76 6.85 35.54
C SER A 335 -12.08 6.11 35.64
N ALA A 336 -12.75 5.79 34.52
CA ALA A 336 -13.99 5.01 34.51
C ALA A 336 -13.75 3.53 34.89
N VAL A 337 -12.65 2.94 34.43
CA VAL A 337 -12.24 1.56 34.78
C VAL A 337 -11.89 1.48 36.27
N ASP A 338 -11.12 2.45 36.81
CA ASP A 338 -10.75 2.50 38.22
C ASP A 338 -11.95 2.71 39.15
N ALA A 339 -12.99 3.40 38.68
CA ALA A 339 -14.26 3.60 39.39
C ALA A 339 -15.22 2.40 39.33
N GLY A 340 -14.85 1.31 38.68
CA GLY A 340 -15.70 0.10 38.54
C GLY A 340 -16.95 0.29 37.68
N MET A 341 -17.02 1.35 36.90
CA MET A 341 -18.11 1.62 35.96
C MET A 341 -17.85 0.84 34.67
N GLU A 342 -18.52 -0.30 34.48
CA GLU A 342 -18.61 -0.91 33.14
C GLU A 342 -19.26 0.12 32.18
N PRO A 343 -18.69 0.36 31.00
CA PRO A 343 -19.32 1.22 30.00
C PRO A 343 -20.69 0.61 29.63
N ALA A 344 -21.76 1.37 29.82
CA ALA A 344 -23.08 0.96 29.39
C ALA A 344 -23.06 0.72 27.88
N LEU A 345 -23.26 -0.53 27.47
CA LEU A 345 -23.54 -0.88 26.09
C LEU A 345 -24.92 -0.28 25.73
N VAL A 346 -24.95 0.75 24.93
CA VAL A 346 -26.14 1.34 24.31
C VAL A 346 -26.20 0.92 22.85
#